data_3210c9a26db5097535ec85b5a08d63fc
#
_entry.id   3210c9a26db5097535ec85b5a08d63fc
#
_cell.length_a   1.000
_cell.length_b   1.000
_cell.length_c   1.000
_cell.angle_alpha   90.00
_cell.angle_beta   90.00
_cell.angle_gamma   90.00
#
_symmetry.space_group_name_H-M   'P 1'
#
loop_
_entity.id
_entity.type
_entity.pdbx_description
1 polymer ?
#
loop_
_entity_poly.entity_id
_entity_poly.type
_entity_poly.pdbx_seq_one_letter_code
_entity_poly.pdbx_strand_id
1 'polypeptide(L)'
;MRPMPAQQLQPDPHDEAMQWFALLRQPGCDQTLQHAFAAWCQVPQNAQAYAELQAVLQRVQPPAARPRPQLAQVRHGHLGKWLALVFLLGLAIAACLYWPLLQRLGSELHTEAGERRSTRLADGTALHLDSATAMNVDLRSRTRPLQLVQGQVLLEVLLDGRAMQVEVGQARVEVLGTRLQIARLAGRDELTVFNGKAMVTQGGDQRLVAAGERVSFDDTHIGQVQKADLKTADSWRNGHLVAKDAPLDEVLARLAGYQGRRLWLLDDQAAQRRVSGNFNLDRPAESLAQVAGPQHLTLQGLPGWLIVR
;
A
#
# COMPACT_ATOMS: atom_id res chain seq x y z
N MET A 1 20.00 -68.09 37.01
CA MET A 1 19.62 -67.22 35.93
C MET A 1 20.84 -67.00 35.03
N ARG A 2 20.90 -67.67 33.88
CA ARG A 2 21.97 -67.51 32.91
C ARG A 2 21.59 -66.39 31.95
N PRO A 3 22.49 -65.47 31.58
CA PRO A 3 22.19 -64.50 30.57
C PRO A 3 22.20 -65.13 29.17
N MET A 4 21.17 -64.86 28.36
CA MET A 4 21.12 -65.24 26.96
C MET A 4 22.18 -64.44 26.15
N PRO A 5 22.86 -65.08 25.20
CA PRO A 5 23.77 -64.38 24.31
C PRO A 5 23.03 -63.47 23.34
N ALA A 6 23.55 -62.24 23.19
CA ALA A 6 23.08 -61.28 22.19
C ALA A 6 23.32 -61.87 20.79
N GLN A 7 22.22 -62.15 20.07
CA GLN A 7 22.24 -62.42 18.66
C GLN A 7 22.69 -61.16 17.94
N GLN A 8 23.90 -61.21 17.39
CA GLN A 8 24.37 -60.24 16.39
C GLN A 8 23.43 -60.40 15.17
N LEU A 9 22.55 -59.44 14.95
CA LEU A 9 21.79 -59.33 13.70
C LEU A 9 22.86 -59.14 12.58
N GLN A 10 23.07 -60.16 11.78
CA GLN A 10 23.74 -59.99 10.49
C GLN A 10 22.84 -59.06 9.62
N PRO A 11 23.41 -58.06 8.97
CA PRO A 11 22.64 -57.16 8.11
C PRO A 11 22.00 -58.01 6.98
N ASP A 12 20.75 -57.69 6.64
CA ASP A 12 20.01 -58.34 5.58
C ASP A 12 20.69 -58.05 4.22
N PRO A 13 21.08 -59.09 3.42
CA PRO A 13 21.70 -58.88 2.12
C PRO A 13 20.90 -58.00 1.16
N HIS A 14 19.57 -57.92 1.32
CA HIS A 14 18.69 -57.10 0.50
C HIS A 14 18.77 -55.60 0.88
N ASP A 15 18.90 -55.29 2.16
CA ASP A 15 19.11 -53.92 2.64
C ASP A 15 20.51 -53.37 2.19
N GLU A 16 21.54 -54.22 2.25
CA GLU A 16 22.86 -53.88 1.74
C GLU A 16 22.85 -53.68 0.23
N ALA A 17 22.14 -54.51 -0.54
CA ALA A 17 21.98 -54.38 -1.99
C ALA A 17 21.38 -53.01 -2.39
N MET A 18 20.37 -52.52 -1.64
CA MET A 18 19.81 -51.18 -1.85
C MET A 18 20.79 -50.04 -1.57
N GLN A 19 21.60 -50.19 -0.52
CA GLN A 19 22.65 -49.20 -0.20
C GLN A 19 23.70 -49.16 -1.31
N TRP A 20 24.20 -50.32 -1.78
CA TRP A 20 25.15 -50.40 -2.90
C TRP A 20 24.57 -49.81 -4.18
N PHE A 21 23.33 -50.04 -4.49
CA PHE A 21 22.66 -49.45 -5.65
C PHE A 21 22.57 -47.92 -5.57
N ALA A 22 22.31 -47.35 -4.39
CA ALA A 22 22.30 -45.90 -4.19
C ALA A 22 23.69 -45.29 -4.29
N LEU A 23 24.70 -45.93 -3.72
CA LEU A 23 26.09 -45.46 -3.73
C LEU A 23 26.72 -45.46 -5.14
N LEU A 24 26.46 -46.50 -5.93
CA LEU A 24 26.99 -46.63 -7.29
C LEU A 24 26.38 -45.65 -8.30
N ARG A 25 25.25 -45.00 -7.97
CA ARG A 25 24.58 -43.98 -8.81
C ARG A 25 24.99 -42.53 -8.49
N GLN A 26 25.74 -42.30 -7.46
CA GLN A 26 26.21 -40.94 -7.14
C GLN A 26 27.26 -40.47 -8.14
N PRO A 27 27.22 -39.22 -8.60
CA PRO A 27 28.25 -38.64 -9.43
C PRO A 27 29.55 -38.55 -8.61
N GLY A 28 30.60 -39.27 -9.02
CA GLY A 28 31.89 -39.37 -8.31
C GLY A 28 32.22 -40.77 -7.78
N CYS A 29 31.60 -41.82 -8.32
CA CYS A 29 31.92 -43.21 -7.98
C CYS A 29 33.39 -43.51 -8.25
N ASP A 30 34.21 -43.59 -7.17
CA ASP A 30 35.64 -43.83 -7.23
C ASP A 30 35.95 -45.33 -7.44
N GLN A 31 37.12 -45.64 -8.03
CA GLN A 31 37.60 -47.03 -8.25
C GLN A 31 37.63 -47.83 -6.94
N THR A 32 37.90 -47.21 -5.82
CA THR A 32 37.86 -47.82 -4.49
C THR A 32 36.48 -48.38 -4.13
N LEU A 33 35.43 -47.67 -4.47
CA LEU A 33 34.04 -48.08 -4.21
C LEU A 33 33.64 -49.27 -5.11
N GLN A 34 34.11 -49.28 -6.37
CA GLN A 34 33.90 -50.39 -7.31
C GLN A 34 34.57 -51.68 -6.84
N HIS A 35 35.81 -51.59 -6.32
CA HIS A 35 36.51 -52.74 -5.74
C HIS A 35 35.82 -53.28 -4.49
N ALA A 36 35.35 -52.41 -3.63
CA ALA A 36 34.62 -52.81 -2.43
C ALA A 36 33.29 -53.50 -2.79
N PHE A 37 32.56 -53.00 -3.81
CA PHE A 37 31.34 -53.64 -4.32
C PHE A 37 31.62 -55.00 -4.93
N ALA A 38 32.70 -55.14 -5.72
CA ALA A 38 33.10 -56.43 -6.30
C ALA A 38 33.48 -57.45 -5.21
N ALA A 39 34.13 -57.05 -4.13
CA ALA A 39 34.39 -57.91 -2.99
C ALA A 39 33.10 -58.33 -2.25
N TRP A 40 32.17 -57.40 -2.09
CA TRP A 40 30.85 -57.69 -1.47
C TRP A 40 30.03 -58.70 -2.30
N CYS A 41 30.09 -58.64 -3.64
CA CYS A 41 29.43 -59.58 -4.56
C CYS A 41 30.08 -60.95 -4.61
N GLN A 42 31.28 -61.17 -4.01
CA GLN A 42 31.85 -62.52 -3.95
C GLN A 42 31.09 -63.49 -3.05
N VAL A 43 30.26 -62.97 -2.17
CA VAL A 43 29.35 -63.77 -1.35
C VAL A 43 28.10 -64.10 -2.20
N PRO A 44 27.80 -65.37 -2.45
CA PRO A 44 26.69 -65.77 -3.35
C PRO A 44 25.35 -65.17 -2.98
N GLN A 45 25.05 -65.05 -1.71
CA GLN A 45 23.78 -64.49 -1.20
C GLN A 45 23.64 -62.99 -1.53
N ASN A 46 24.74 -62.24 -1.48
CA ASN A 46 24.78 -60.80 -1.78
C ASN A 46 24.60 -60.54 -3.30
N ALA A 47 25.28 -61.35 -4.12
CA ALA A 47 25.15 -61.28 -5.56
C ALA A 47 23.72 -61.60 -6.03
N GLN A 48 23.09 -62.57 -5.39
CA GLN A 48 21.70 -62.93 -5.67
C GLN A 48 20.74 -61.77 -5.26
N ALA A 49 20.89 -61.20 -4.07
CA ALA A 49 20.06 -60.08 -3.59
C ALA A 49 20.17 -58.85 -4.52
N TYR A 50 21.37 -58.54 -5.02
CA TYR A 50 21.58 -57.47 -5.96
C TYR A 50 20.96 -57.72 -7.34
N ALA A 51 21.05 -58.99 -7.84
CA ALA A 51 20.42 -59.39 -9.09
C ALA A 51 18.88 -59.33 -9.03
N GLU A 52 18.30 -59.75 -7.90
CA GLU A 52 16.87 -59.62 -7.66
C GLU A 52 16.40 -58.17 -7.63
N LEU A 53 17.17 -57.29 -6.95
CA LEU A 53 16.91 -55.85 -6.94
C LEU A 53 16.93 -55.24 -8.36
N GLN A 54 17.95 -55.63 -9.17
CA GLN A 54 18.03 -55.18 -10.57
C GLN A 54 16.86 -55.70 -11.42
N ALA A 55 16.42 -56.96 -11.24
CA ALA A 55 15.29 -57.51 -11.96
C ALA A 55 13.98 -56.79 -11.62
N VAL A 56 13.77 -56.38 -10.35
CA VAL A 56 12.61 -55.58 -9.93
C VAL A 56 12.67 -54.21 -10.56
N LEU A 57 13.78 -53.55 -10.54
CA LEU A 57 13.97 -52.23 -11.11
C LEU A 57 13.82 -52.17 -12.63
N GLN A 58 14.24 -53.24 -13.35
CA GLN A 58 14.00 -53.36 -14.79
C GLN A 58 12.52 -53.56 -15.14
N ARG A 59 11.75 -54.19 -14.27
CA ARG A 59 10.27 -54.34 -14.45
C ARG A 59 9.55 -53.03 -14.18
N VAL A 60 10.08 -52.16 -13.36
CA VAL A 60 9.52 -50.85 -13.01
C VAL A 60 9.95 -49.75 -14.01
N GLN A 61 10.90 -50.03 -14.94
CA GLN A 61 11.22 -49.05 -15.97
C GLN A 61 9.97 -48.79 -16.83
N PRO A 62 9.47 -47.56 -16.90
CA PRO A 62 8.40 -47.25 -17.84
C PRO A 62 8.86 -47.55 -19.25
N PRO A 63 7.99 -48.01 -20.17
CA PRO A 63 8.35 -48.33 -21.55
C PRO A 63 9.09 -47.11 -22.13
N ALA A 64 10.21 -47.41 -22.85
CA ALA A 64 11.09 -46.44 -23.47
C ALA A 64 10.26 -45.27 -24.04
N ALA A 65 10.55 -44.09 -23.57
CA ALA A 65 9.87 -42.88 -24.01
C ALA A 65 9.85 -42.86 -25.54
N ARG A 66 8.67 -42.90 -26.14
CA ARG A 66 8.50 -42.60 -27.57
C ARG A 66 9.27 -41.32 -27.86
N PRO A 67 10.00 -41.20 -28.99
CA PRO A 67 10.71 -39.97 -29.32
C PRO A 67 9.68 -38.84 -29.18
N ARG A 68 9.90 -37.97 -28.22
CA ARG A 68 9.10 -36.75 -28.08
C ARG A 68 9.20 -36.05 -29.43
N PRO A 69 8.04 -35.69 -30.07
CA PRO A 69 8.11 -34.80 -31.19
C PRO A 69 8.98 -33.64 -30.73
N GLN A 70 10.05 -33.36 -31.47
CA GLN A 70 10.81 -32.15 -31.26
C GLN A 70 9.82 -31.03 -31.42
N LEU A 71 9.28 -30.54 -30.28
CA LEU A 71 8.60 -29.28 -30.25
C LEU A 71 9.63 -28.33 -30.84
N ALA A 72 9.36 -27.91 -32.09
CA ALA A 72 10.12 -26.89 -32.74
C ALA A 72 10.39 -25.87 -31.66
N GLN A 73 11.66 -25.57 -31.37
CA GLN A 73 12.02 -24.47 -30.48
C GLN A 73 11.33 -23.27 -31.09
N VAL A 74 10.14 -22.96 -30.61
CA VAL A 74 9.51 -21.70 -30.84
C VAL A 74 10.53 -20.71 -30.28
N ARG A 75 11.33 -20.15 -31.19
CA ARG A 75 12.19 -19.00 -30.87
C ARG A 75 11.22 -18.08 -30.12
N HIS A 76 11.37 -18.05 -28.80
CA HIS A 76 10.70 -17.09 -27.95
C HIS A 76 11.30 -15.74 -28.38
N GLY A 77 10.80 -15.30 -29.54
CA GLY A 77 11.10 -14.03 -30.12
C GLY A 77 10.68 -12.99 -29.07
N HIS A 78 11.17 -11.81 -29.23
CA HIS A 78 10.96 -10.63 -28.38
C HIS A 78 9.50 -10.42 -27.91
N LEU A 79 8.53 -11.09 -28.54
CA LEU A 79 7.09 -11.04 -28.23
C LEU A 79 6.78 -11.50 -26.79
N GLY A 80 7.39 -12.58 -26.29
CA GLY A 80 7.20 -13.04 -24.92
C GLY A 80 7.75 -12.05 -23.90
N LYS A 81 8.87 -11.41 -24.22
CA LYS A 81 9.46 -10.35 -23.36
C LYS A 81 8.59 -9.10 -23.35
N TRP A 82 8.01 -8.74 -24.50
CA TRP A 82 7.08 -7.61 -24.58
C TRP A 82 5.78 -7.88 -23.84
N LEU A 83 5.21 -9.07 -23.92
CA LEU A 83 4.02 -9.47 -23.17
C LEU A 83 4.29 -9.46 -21.66
N ALA A 84 5.44 -9.97 -21.21
CA ALA A 84 5.84 -9.90 -19.80
C ALA A 84 6.02 -8.45 -19.33
N LEU A 85 6.61 -7.59 -20.16
CA LEU A 85 6.81 -6.17 -19.85
C LEU A 85 5.47 -5.42 -19.77
N VAL A 86 4.54 -5.68 -20.69
CA VAL A 86 3.18 -5.11 -20.66
C VAL A 86 2.42 -5.59 -19.43
N PHE A 87 2.54 -6.86 -19.06
CA PHE A 87 1.93 -7.41 -17.85
C PHE A 87 2.49 -6.77 -16.57
N LEU A 88 3.82 -6.64 -16.47
CA LEU A 88 4.47 -5.97 -15.34
C LEU A 88 4.10 -4.49 -15.27
N LEU A 89 4.04 -3.81 -16.41
CA LEU A 89 3.58 -2.42 -16.48
C LEU A 89 2.11 -2.30 -16.02
N GLY A 90 1.25 -3.21 -16.48
CA GLY A 90 -0.15 -3.28 -16.04
C GLY A 90 -0.28 -3.51 -14.53
N LEU A 91 0.55 -4.41 -13.97
CA LEU A 91 0.59 -4.66 -12.53
C LEU A 91 1.09 -3.44 -11.74
N ALA A 92 2.11 -2.75 -12.25
CA ALA A 92 2.63 -1.52 -11.64
C ALA A 92 1.59 -0.39 -11.68
N ILE A 93 0.88 -0.22 -12.79
CA ILE A 93 -0.22 0.74 -12.92
C ILE A 93 -1.35 0.39 -11.95
N ALA A 94 -1.75 -0.88 -11.90
CA ALA A 94 -2.77 -1.35 -10.96
C ALA A 94 -2.33 -1.09 -9.50
N ALA A 95 -1.09 -1.44 -9.14
CA ALA A 95 -0.55 -1.16 -7.81
C ALA A 95 -0.58 0.34 -7.50
N CYS A 96 -0.17 1.19 -8.43
CA CYS A 96 -0.20 2.65 -8.25
C CYS A 96 -1.62 3.18 -8.08
N LEU A 97 -2.59 2.67 -8.85
CA LEU A 97 -3.99 3.10 -8.78
C LEU A 97 -4.69 2.62 -7.50
N TYR A 98 -4.38 1.40 -7.04
CA TYR A 98 -5.01 0.79 -5.86
C TYR A 98 -4.24 1.06 -4.56
N TRP A 99 -3.01 1.57 -4.62
CA TRP A 99 -2.20 1.88 -3.43
C TRP A 99 -2.90 2.77 -2.42
N PRO A 100 -3.52 3.92 -2.80
CA PRO A 100 -4.24 4.76 -1.86
C PRO A 100 -5.48 4.07 -1.26
N LEU A 101 -6.13 3.17 -2.02
CA LEU A 101 -7.25 2.37 -1.49
C LEU A 101 -6.77 1.38 -0.42
N LEU A 102 -5.64 0.71 -0.64
CA LEU A 102 -5.05 -0.21 0.33
C LEU A 102 -4.63 0.50 1.62
N GLN A 103 -4.05 1.70 1.51
CA GLN A 103 -3.71 2.52 2.67
C GLN A 103 -4.95 2.94 3.47
N ARG A 104 -6.06 3.26 2.80
CA ARG A 104 -7.33 3.59 3.47
C ARG A 104 -7.91 2.41 4.25
N LEU A 105 -7.88 1.21 3.65
CA LEU A 105 -8.40 -0.01 4.30
C LEU A 105 -7.58 -0.42 5.53
N GLY A 106 -6.31 -0.03 5.58
CA GLY A 106 -5.42 -0.26 6.73
C GLY A 106 -5.48 0.83 7.81
N SER A 107 -6.19 1.93 7.57
CA SER A 107 -6.24 3.06 8.52
C SER A 107 -7.18 2.79 9.69
N GLU A 108 -6.73 3.11 10.92
CA GLU A 108 -7.52 2.91 12.14
C GLU A 108 -8.77 3.78 12.20
N LEU A 109 -8.68 5.01 11.69
CA LEU A 109 -9.77 5.96 11.58
C LEU A 109 -9.99 6.33 10.13
N HIS A 110 -11.19 6.12 9.63
CA HIS A 110 -11.56 6.52 8.27
C HIS A 110 -13.00 6.99 8.18
N THR A 111 -13.29 7.78 7.16
CA THR A 111 -14.63 8.21 6.74
C THR A 111 -14.83 7.84 5.27
N GLU A 112 -16.07 7.55 4.91
CA GLU A 112 -16.45 7.38 3.51
C GLU A 112 -16.64 8.72 2.79
N ALA A 113 -16.82 8.67 1.47
CA ALA A 113 -17.15 9.86 0.69
C ALA A 113 -18.51 10.42 1.13
N GLY A 114 -18.55 11.72 1.44
CA GLY A 114 -19.73 12.40 1.98
C GLY A 114 -19.92 12.23 3.49
N GLU A 115 -19.21 11.32 4.14
CA GLU A 115 -19.29 11.12 5.58
C GLU A 115 -18.40 12.14 6.33
N ARG A 116 -18.94 12.71 7.40
CA ARG A 116 -18.22 13.52 8.39
C ARG A 116 -18.38 12.87 9.75
N ARG A 117 -17.28 12.69 10.46
CA ARG A 117 -17.27 11.98 11.74
C ARG A 117 -16.50 12.77 12.79
N SER A 118 -17.08 12.87 13.98
CA SER A 118 -16.41 13.43 15.15
C SER A 118 -16.13 12.30 16.15
N THR A 119 -14.93 12.25 16.69
CA THR A 119 -14.51 11.28 17.68
C THR A 119 -13.54 11.91 18.68
N ARG A 120 -13.33 11.25 19.79
CA ARG A 120 -12.36 11.68 20.80
C ARG A 120 -11.34 10.57 21.03
N LEU A 121 -10.07 10.93 21.02
CA LEU A 121 -8.98 10.02 21.32
C LEU A 121 -8.88 9.73 22.81
N ALA A 122 -8.14 8.68 23.16
CA ALA A 122 -7.95 8.27 24.56
C ALA A 122 -7.21 9.32 25.42
N ASP A 123 -6.43 10.20 24.80
CA ASP A 123 -5.76 11.34 25.46
C ASP A 123 -6.68 12.57 25.64
N GLY A 124 -7.93 12.47 25.23
CA GLY A 124 -8.92 13.55 25.30
C GLY A 124 -8.95 14.48 24.07
N THR A 125 -8.01 14.38 23.14
CA THR A 125 -7.99 15.15 21.91
C THR A 125 -9.24 14.88 21.07
N ALA A 126 -9.94 15.94 20.66
CA ALA A 126 -11.09 15.82 19.75
C ALA A 126 -10.63 15.86 18.29
N LEU A 127 -11.15 14.92 17.50
CA LEU A 127 -10.95 14.82 16.06
C LEU A 127 -12.28 15.02 15.33
N HIS A 128 -12.25 15.86 14.31
CA HIS A 128 -13.34 15.98 13.35
C HIS A 128 -12.77 15.62 11.98
N LEU A 129 -13.22 14.50 11.45
CA LEU A 129 -12.78 13.97 10.16
C LEU A 129 -13.79 14.40 9.08
N ASP A 130 -13.29 14.93 8.00
CA ASP A 130 -14.06 15.29 6.82
C ASP A 130 -14.27 14.08 5.90
N SER A 131 -14.97 14.28 4.80
CA SER A 131 -15.25 13.30 3.75
C SER A 131 -13.98 12.62 3.26
N ALA A 132 -14.04 11.29 3.06
CA ALA A 132 -12.97 10.46 2.49
C ALA A 132 -11.61 10.63 3.21
N THR A 133 -11.63 10.84 4.52
CA THR A 133 -10.44 10.98 5.35
C THR A 133 -9.95 9.61 5.82
N ALA A 134 -8.64 9.42 5.85
CA ALA A 134 -7.99 8.24 6.41
C ALA A 134 -6.80 8.65 7.27
N MET A 135 -6.74 8.14 8.51
CA MET A 135 -5.76 8.53 9.50
C MET A 135 -5.35 7.33 10.38
N ASN A 136 -4.07 7.26 10.72
CA ASN A 136 -3.53 6.32 11.70
C ASN A 136 -3.18 7.06 12.99
N VAL A 137 -3.33 6.39 14.14
CA VAL A 137 -3.19 6.99 15.46
C VAL A 137 -2.35 6.08 16.35
N ASP A 138 -1.25 6.58 16.91
CA ASP A 138 -0.51 5.89 17.96
C ASP A 138 -0.31 6.81 19.18
N LEU A 139 -1.08 6.58 20.23
CA LEU A 139 -1.02 7.35 21.48
C LEU A 139 -0.09 6.73 22.53
N ARG A 140 0.55 5.58 22.24
CA ARG A 140 1.39 4.86 23.21
C ARG A 140 2.77 5.49 23.37
N SER A 141 3.24 6.18 22.34
CA SER A 141 4.54 6.83 22.35
C SER A 141 4.52 8.19 23.04
N ARG A 142 5.71 8.71 23.36
CA ARG A 142 5.86 10.03 24.02
C ARG A 142 5.38 11.19 23.14
N THR A 143 5.46 11.06 21.83
CA THR A 143 5.18 12.11 20.86
C THR A 143 3.80 12.00 20.23
N ARG A 144 2.95 11.08 20.67
CA ARG A 144 1.58 10.89 20.16
C ARG A 144 1.49 11.03 18.63
N PRO A 145 2.19 10.16 17.84
CA PRO A 145 2.20 10.30 16.40
C PRO A 145 0.85 9.98 15.79
N LEU A 146 0.42 10.84 14.90
CA LEU A 146 -0.73 10.69 14.01
C LEU A 146 -0.21 10.72 12.59
N GLN A 147 -0.83 10.01 11.68
CA GLN A 147 -0.52 10.06 10.26
C GLN A 147 -1.79 10.36 9.46
N LEU A 148 -1.83 11.50 8.80
CA LEU A 148 -2.90 11.82 7.86
C LEU A 148 -2.53 11.25 6.49
N VAL A 149 -3.16 10.14 6.12
CA VAL A 149 -2.95 9.47 4.83
C VAL A 149 -3.58 10.26 3.70
N GLN A 150 -4.84 10.70 3.90
CA GLN A 150 -5.59 11.54 2.96
C GLN A 150 -6.78 12.20 3.65
N GLY A 151 -7.37 13.19 3.00
CA GLY A 151 -8.58 13.88 3.46
C GLY A 151 -8.27 15.10 4.30
N GLN A 152 -9.16 15.44 5.21
CA GLN A 152 -9.07 16.63 6.04
C GLN A 152 -9.50 16.34 7.46
N VAL A 153 -8.78 16.88 8.43
CA VAL A 153 -9.08 16.71 9.86
C VAL A 153 -8.90 18.03 10.58
N LEU A 154 -9.85 18.34 11.48
CA LEU A 154 -9.68 19.36 12.50
C LEU A 154 -9.34 18.65 13.81
N LEU A 155 -8.24 19.07 14.43
CA LEU A 155 -7.77 18.60 15.72
C LEU A 155 -7.96 19.68 16.78
N GLU A 156 -8.53 19.30 17.91
CA GLU A 156 -8.57 20.08 19.14
C GLU A 156 -7.70 19.37 20.16
N VAL A 157 -6.38 19.65 20.10
CA VAL A 157 -5.36 18.94 20.85
C VAL A 157 -5.38 19.35 22.31
N LEU A 158 -5.58 18.39 23.19
CA LEU A 158 -5.53 18.64 24.62
C LEU A 158 -4.08 18.83 25.09
N LEU A 159 -3.85 19.87 25.92
CA LEU A 159 -2.55 20.11 26.54
C LEU A 159 -2.35 19.11 27.69
N ASP A 160 -1.53 18.09 27.46
CA ASP A 160 -1.16 17.08 28.48
C ASP A 160 0.35 17.05 28.78
N GLY A 161 1.09 18.05 28.34
CA GLY A 161 2.55 18.17 28.50
C GLY A 161 3.37 17.40 27.48
N ARG A 162 2.73 16.61 26.58
CA ARG A 162 3.40 15.90 25.48
C ARG A 162 3.09 16.58 24.15
N ALA A 163 4.09 16.70 23.31
CA ALA A 163 3.86 17.15 21.92
C ALA A 163 3.05 16.11 21.16
N MET A 164 2.17 16.58 20.25
CA MET A 164 1.52 15.74 19.25
C MET A 164 2.20 15.98 17.92
N GLN A 165 2.51 14.92 17.21
CA GLN A 165 3.13 14.96 15.88
C GLN A 165 2.15 14.42 14.86
N VAL A 166 1.86 15.20 13.82
CA VAL A 166 1.04 14.77 12.69
C VAL A 166 1.92 14.67 11.45
N GLU A 167 2.05 13.47 10.92
CA GLU A 167 2.75 13.21 9.67
C GLU A 167 1.78 13.39 8.49
N VAL A 168 2.20 14.16 7.49
CA VAL A 168 1.44 14.46 6.27
C VAL A 168 2.41 14.39 5.10
N GLY A 169 2.38 13.29 4.34
CA GLY A 169 3.39 13.04 3.30
C GLY A 169 4.81 13.01 3.87
N GLN A 170 5.65 13.91 3.39
CA GLN A 170 7.02 14.08 3.86
C GLN A 170 7.14 15.15 4.97
N ALA A 171 6.07 15.88 5.24
CA ALA A 171 6.05 16.91 6.25
C ALA A 171 5.62 16.36 7.63
N ARG A 172 6.12 16.99 8.68
CA ARG A 172 5.76 16.76 10.08
C ARG A 172 5.24 18.04 10.70
N VAL A 173 4.08 17.97 11.31
CA VAL A 173 3.44 19.08 12.04
C VAL A 173 3.50 18.74 13.53
N GLU A 174 4.18 19.61 14.31
CA GLU A 174 4.30 19.44 15.76
C GLU A 174 3.47 20.51 16.47
N VAL A 175 2.68 20.06 17.46
CA VAL A 175 1.76 20.95 18.19
C VAL A 175 1.72 20.62 19.68
N LEU A 176 1.35 21.61 20.48
CA LEU A 176 1.18 21.48 21.93
C LEU A 176 -0.05 22.31 22.37
N GLY A 177 -1.18 21.64 22.62
CA GLY A 177 -2.40 22.31 23.05
C GLY A 177 -2.97 23.30 22.01
N THR A 178 -3.14 22.85 20.78
CA THR A 178 -3.48 23.69 19.62
C THR A 178 -4.79 23.24 18.99
N ARG A 179 -5.60 24.19 18.50
CA ARG A 179 -6.70 23.89 17.58
C ARG A 179 -6.27 24.20 16.17
N LEU A 180 -6.20 23.17 15.32
CA LEU A 180 -5.67 23.26 13.96
C LEU A 180 -6.45 22.36 13.01
N GLN A 181 -6.37 22.68 11.73
CA GLN A 181 -6.90 21.88 10.65
C GLN A 181 -5.74 21.49 9.72
N ILE A 182 -5.73 20.24 9.31
CA ILE A 182 -4.80 19.76 8.28
C ILE A 182 -5.64 19.14 7.16
N ALA A 183 -5.35 19.53 5.93
CA ALA A 183 -5.95 18.99 4.72
C ALA A 183 -4.85 18.40 3.84
N ARG A 184 -5.07 17.17 3.35
CA ARG A 184 -4.25 16.50 2.34
C ARG A 184 -5.15 16.15 1.17
N LEU A 185 -5.29 17.09 0.24
CA LEU A 185 -6.24 17.03 -0.86
C LEU A 185 -5.51 17.18 -2.21
N ALA A 186 -5.56 16.14 -3.04
CA ALA A 186 -5.08 16.17 -4.43
C ALA A 186 -3.64 16.73 -4.61
N GLY A 187 -2.72 16.36 -3.69
CA GLY A 187 -1.31 16.76 -3.78
C GLY A 187 -1.01 18.17 -3.26
N ARG A 188 -1.99 18.82 -2.65
CA ARG A 188 -1.80 20.07 -1.90
C ARG A 188 -2.13 19.81 -0.44
N ASP A 189 -1.11 19.95 0.39
CA ASP A 189 -1.26 19.83 1.82
C ASP A 189 -1.37 21.24 2.41
N GLU A 190 -2.29 21.43 3.33
CA GLU A 190 -2.50 22.74 4.00
C GLU A 190 -2.67 22.55 5.49
N LEU A 191 -1.97 23.39 6.26
CA LEU A 191 -2.18 23.56 7.69
C LEU A 191 -2.81 24.92 7.94
N THR A 192 -3.91 24.95 8.71
CA THR A 192 -4.53 26.18 9.24
C THR A 192 -4.57 26.11 10.76
N VAL A 193 -4.08 27.11 11.45
CA VAL A 193 -4.06 27.20 12.91
C VAL A 193 -5.17 28.15 13.40
N PHE A 194 -6.11 27.59 14.20
CA PHE A 194 -7.20 28.38 14.79
C PHE A 194 -6.83 28.97 16.14
N ASN A 195 -6.07 28.22 16.95
CA ASN A 195 -5.61 28.64 18.26
C ASN A 195 -4.26 27.98 18.56
N GLY A 196 -3.38 28.68 19.24
CA GLY A 196 -2.04 28.20 19.57
C GLY A 196 -1.02 28.40 18.43
N LYS A 197 -0.09 27.49 18.33
CA LYS A 197 0.98 27.51 17.32
C LYS A 197 1.30 26.10 16.87
N ALA A 198 1.73 25.95 15.63
CA ALA A 198 2.20 24.70 15.07
C ALA A 198 3.55 24.91 14.35
N MET A 199 4.43 23.93 14.44
CA MET A 199 5.68 23.91 13.68
C MET A 199 5.54 22.88 12.56
N VAL A 200 5.72 23.32 11.32
CA VAL A 200 5.82 22.43 10.14
C VAL A 200 7.29 22.24 9.82
N THR A 201 7.73 21.00 9.71
CA THR A 201 9.12 20.63 9.38
C THR A 201 9.12 19.68 8.18
N GLN A 202 9.99 19.95 7.20
CA GLN A 202 10.17 19.11 6.02
C GLN A 202 11.56 19.32 5.42
N GLY A 203 12.30 18.24 5.16
CA GLY A 203 13.61 18.30 4.47
C GLY A 203 14.64 19.21 5.13
N GLY A 204 14.48 19.55 6.43
CA GLY A 204 15.32 20.50 7.16
C GLY A 204 14.76 21.93 7.23
N ASP A 205 13.79 22.27 6.39
CA ASP A 205 13.06 23.54 6.49
C ASP A 205 12.02 23.49 7.61
N GLN A 206 11.83 24.63 8.27
CA GLN A 206 10.86 24.80 9.35
C GLN A 206 10.05 26.07 9.17
N ARG A 207 8.76 25.99 9.46
CA ARG A 207 7.85 27.15 9.48
C ARG A 207 6.99 27.12 10.73
N LEU A 208 7.02 28.18 11.50
CA LEU A 208 6.11 28.40 12.61
C LEU A 208 4.85 29.06 12.07
N VAL A 209 3.70 28.45 12.36
CA VAL A 209 2.37 28.92 11.97
C VAL A 209 1.61 29.27 13.24
N ALA A 210 1.19 30.51 13.38
CA ALA A 210 0.47 31.01 14.54
C ALA A 210 -1.05 31.02 14.30
N ALA A 211 -1.82 31.27 15.37
CA ALA A 211 -3.26 31.42 15.28
C ALA A 211 -3.66 32.47 14.24
N GLY A 212 -4.63 32.16 13.38
CA GLY A 212 -5.07 33.01 12.28
C GLY A 212 -4.23 32.89 11.02
N GLU A 213 -3.28 31.98 10.98
CA GLU A 213 -2.41 31.75 9.84
C GLU A 213 -2.63 30.36 9.23
N ARG A 214 -2.22 30.24 7.97
CA ARG A 214 -2.15 28.99 7.21
C ARG A 214 -0.87 28.89 6.42
N VAL A 215 -0.47 27.68 6.10
CA VAL A 215 0.65 27.38 5.21
C VAL A 215 0.29 26.20 4.33
N SER A 216 0.56 26.33 3.03
CA SER A 216 0.47 25.20 2.09
C SER A 216 1.85 24.58 1.93
N PHE A 217 1.89 23.26 1.76
CA PHE A 217 3.12 22.50 1.54
C PHE A 217 2.82 21.31 0.61
N ASP A 218 3.85 20.74 0.05
CA ASP A 218 3.78 19.53 -0.76
C ASP A 218 4.91 18.57 -0.36
N ASP A 219 5.15 17.51 -1.10
CA ASP A 219 6.20 16.54 -0.74
C ASP A 219 7.63 17.09 -0.93
N THR A 220 7.81 18.31 -1.43
CA THR A 220 9.12 18.89 -1.77
C THR A 220 9.48 20.17 -1.01
N HIS A 221 8.51 21.01 -0.68
CA HIS A 221 8.76 22.31 -0.05
C HIS A 221 7.60 22.79 0.82
N ILE A 222 7.92 23.69 1.75
CA ILE A 222 6.95 24.43 2.57
C ILE A 222 6.80 25.84 2.01
N GLY A 223 5.56 26.22 1.67
CA GLY A 223 5.23 27.55 1.16
C GLY A 223 5.36 28.65 2.20
N GLN A 224 4.95 29.84 1.83
CA GLN A 224 4.92 30.99 2.73
C GLN A 224 3.70 30.94 3.65
N VAL A 225 3.88 31.38 4.89
CA VAL A 225 2.79 31.54 5.84
C VAL A 225 1.91 32.72 5.41
N GLN A 226 0.61 32.52 5.40
CA GLN A 226 -0.40 33.48 4.96
C GLN A 226 -1.50 33.63 6.02
N LYS A 227 -2.24 34.73 5.99
CA LYS A 227 -3.44 34.88 6.83
C LYS A 227 -4.53 33.89 6.39
N ALA A 228 -5.16 33.26 7.36
CA ALA A 228 -6.30 32.35 7.14
C ALA A 228 -7.62 33.06 7.42
N ASP A 229 -8.65 32.77 6.61
CA ASP A 229 -10.02 33.14 6.95
C ASP A 229 -10.65 32.07 7.85
N LEU A 230 -10.48 32.22 9.15
CA LEU A 230 -10.96 31.25 10.13
C LEU A 230 -12.47 31.11 10.15
N LYS A 231 -13.23 32.11 9.66
CA LYS A 231 -14.71 32.04 9.64
C LYS A 231 -15.23 31.02 8.63
N THR A 232 -14.43 30.72 7.62
CA THR A 232 -14.82 29.83 6.53
C THR A 232 -14.04 28.53 6.52
N ALA A 233 -12.88 28.48 7.17
CA ALA A 233 -11.96 27.35 7.13
C ALA A 233 -12.57 26.04 7.68
N ASP A 234 -13.40 26.10 8.72
CA ASP A 234 -14.06 24.93 9.32
C ASP A 234 -15.56 24.80 8.98
N SER A 235 -16.05 25.55 7.96
CA SER A 235 -17.45 25.55 7.53
C SER A 235 -17.94 24.17 7.07
N TRP A 236 -17.03 23.33 6.60
CA TRP A 236 -17.32 21.96 6.18
C TRP A 236 -17.92 21.10 7.29
N ARG A 237 -17.58 21.36 8.55
CA ARG A 237 -18.20 20.68 9.71
C ARG A 237 -19.71 20.84 9.75
N ASN A 238 -20.20 21.98 9.26
CA ASN A 238 -21.61 22.32 9.19
C ASN A 238 -22.22 22.04 7.80
N GLY A 239 -21.54 21.28 6.94
CA GLY A 239 -22.03 20.92 5.62
C GLY A 239 -21.87 21.98 4.54
N HIS A 240 -20.97 22.94 4.72
CA HIS A 240 -20.78 24.05 3.80
C HIS A 240 -19.34 24.15 3.30
N LEU A 241 -19.17 24.38 2.01
CA LEU A 241 -17.92 24.82 1.40
C LEU A 241 -18.05 26.29 1.04
N VAL A 242 -17.37 27.14 1.78
CA VAL A 242 -17.34 28.57 1.51
C VAL A 242 -16.08 28.90 0.71
N ALA A 243 -16.25 29.22 -0.55
CA ALA A 243 -15.17 29.67 -1.44
C ALA A 243 -15.18 31.20 -1.50
N LYS A 244 -14.02 31.83 -1.36
CA LYS A 244 -13.79 33.27 -1.55
C LYS A 244 -12.62 33.43 -2.48
N ASP A 245 -12.91 33.85 -3.70
CA ASP A 245 -11.89 34.01 -4.75
C ASP A 245 -10.97 32.77 -4.87
N ALA A 246 -11.57 31.58 -4.77
CA ALA A 246 -10.89 30.30 -4.82
C ALA A 246 -10.73 29.81 -6.27
N PRO A 247 -9.65 29.09 -6.60
CA PRO A 247 -9.52 28.44 -7.92
C PRO A 247 -10.68 27.47 -8.17
N LEU A 248 -11.17 27.47 -9.41
CA LEU A 248 -12.31 26.64 -9.80
C LEU A 248 -12.00 25.14 -9.66
N ASP A 249 -10.80 24.73 -10.02
CA ASP A 249 -10.33 23.34 -9.90
C ASP A 249 -10.40 22.85 -8.45
N GLU A 250 -10.01 23.68 -7.50
CA GLU A 250 -10.06 23.35 -6.07
C GLU A 250 -11.50 23.14 -5.57
N VAL A 251 -12.41 24.06 -5.94
CA VAL A 251 -13.82 23.96 -5.55
C VAL A 251 -14.48 22.72 -6.16
N LEU A 252 -14.25 22.48 -7.45
CA LEU A 252 -14.79 21.31 -8.14
C LEU A 252 -14.19 20.01 -7.59
N ALA A 253 -12.89 19.97 -7.29
CA ALA A 253 -12.23 18.78 -6.73
C ALA A 253 -12.79 18.43 -5.35
N ARG A 254 -13.03 19.42 -4.48
CA ARG A 254 -13.64 19.20 -3.18
C ARG A 254 -15.05 18.65 -3.30
N LEU A 255 -15.90 19.25 -4.14
CA LEU A 255 -17.26 18.79 -4.37
C LEU A 255 -17.31 17.39 -5.01
N ALA A 256 -16.41 17.09 -5.97
CA ALA A 256 -16.28 15.76 -6.55
C ALA A 256 -15.84 14.72 -5.51
N GLY A 257 -14.92 15.09 -4.62
CA GLY A 257 -14.48 14.24 -3.51
C GLY A 257 -15.60 13.82 -2.56
N TYR A 258 -16.57 14.69 -2.32
CA TYR A 258 -17.77 14.37 -1.56
C TYR A 258 -18.71 13.35 -2.25
N GLN A 259 -18.58 13.18 -3.58
CA GLN A 259 -19.23 12.10 -4.34
C GLN A 259 -18.37 10.84 -4.49
N GLY A 260 -17.21 10.78 -3.87
CA GLY A 260 -16.25 9.68 -4.05
C GLY A 260 -15.60 9.65 -5.44
N ARG A 261 -15.56 10.80 -6.13
CA ARG A 261 -15.01 10.94 -7.48
C ARG A 261 -13.78 11.80 -7.48
N ARG A 262 -12.84 11.48 -8.38
CA ARG A 262 -11.69 12.32 -8.70
C ARG A 262 -12.06 13.29 -9.81
N LEU A 263 -11.63 14.54 -9.70
CA LEU A 263 -11.81 15.52 -10.75
C LEU A 263 -10.79 15.30 -11.88
N TRP A 264 -11.26 15.35 -13.11
CA TRP A 264 -10.45 15.50 -14.30
C TRP A 264 -10.96 16.70 -15.10
N LEU A 265 -10.31 17.84 -14.91
CA LEU A 265 -10.63 19.07 -15.63
C LEU A 265 -9.78 19.14 -16.91
N LEU A 266 -10.44 19.18 -18.06
CA LEU A 266 -9.78 19.15 -19.38
C LEU A 266 -9.35 20.56 -19.85
N ASP A 267 -9.92 21.61 -19.28
CA ASP A 267 -9.61 23.01 -19.62
C ASP A 267 -8.71 23.63 -18.55
N ASP A 268 -7.41 23.71 -18.82
CA ASP A 268 -6.42 24.32 -17.90
C ASP A 268 -6.69 25.80 -17.66
N GLN A 269 -7.29 26.53 -18.61
CA GLN A 269 -7.66 27.93 -18.42
C GLN A 269 -8.85 28.06 -17.47
N ALA A 270 -9.82 27.16 -17.56
CA ALA A 270 -10.94 27.10 -16.62
C ALA A 270 -10.45 26.81 -15.19
N ALA A 271 -9.42 25.99 -15.01
CA ALA A 271 -8.86 25.66 -13.72
C ALA A 271 -8.50 26.91 -12.88
N GLN A 272 -7.97 27.93 -13.53
CA GLN A 272 -7.48 29.16 -12.90
C GLN A 272 -8.59 30.20 -12.66
N ARG A 273 -9.79 29.99 -13.17
CA ARG A 273 -10.92 30.91 -12.95
C ARG A 273 -11.24 30.97 -11.45
N ARG A 274 -11.64 32.12 -10.98
CA ARG A 274 -11.94 32.35 -9.58
C ARG A 274 -13.43 32.23 -9.31
N VAL A 275 -13.76 31.53 -8.23
CA VAL A 275 -15.14 31.27 -7.81
C VAL A 275 -15.33 31.72 -6.37
N SER A 276 -16.45 32.41 -6.13
CA SER A 276 -16.92 32.77 -4.80
C SER A 276 -18.35 32.26 -4.61
N GLY A 277 -18.59 31.64 -3.48
CA GLY A 277 -19.92 31.09 -3.17
C GLY A 277 -19.95 30.28 -1.89
N ASN A 278 -21.15 29.89 -1.49
CA ASN A 278 -21.40 28.96 -0.39
C ASN A 278 -22.10 27.73 -0.97
N PHE A 279 -21.44 26.59 -0.95
CA PHE A 279 -21.89 25.35 -1.58
C PHE A 279 -22.27 24.33 -0.51
N ASN A 280 -23.39 23.67 -0.71
CA ASN A 280 -23.89 22.65 0.20
C ASN A 280 -23.17 21.32 -0.04
N LEU A 281 -22.41 20.83 0.95
CA LEU A 281 -21.66 19.58 0.90
C LEU A 281 -22.55 18.34 1.11
N ASP A 282 -23.75 18.50 1.65
CA ASP A 282 -24.72 17.41 1.78
C ASP A 282 -25.46 17.14 0.45
N ARG A 283 -25.35 18.09 -0.50
CA ARG A 283 -25.90 18.00 -1.85
C ARG A 283 -24.84 18.32 -2.90
N PRO A 284 -23.76 17.54 -2.96
CA PRO A 284 -22.61 17.90 -3.77
C PRO A 284 -22.91 17.90 -5.28
N ALA A 285 -23.89 17.12 -5.75
CA ALA A 285 -24.32 17.13 -7.16
C ALA A 285 -24.96 18.47 -7.56
N GLU A 286 -25.84 19.01 -6.71
CA GLU A 286 -26.48 20.31 -6.93
C GLU A 286 -25.43 21.43 -6.91
N SER A 287 -24.51 21.37 -5.94
CA SER A 287 -23.40 22.33 -5.80
C SER A 287 -22.46 22.30 -6.98
N LEU A 288 -22.14 21.12 -7.52
CA LEU A 288 -21.35 21.00 -8.76
C LEU A 288 -22.04 21.66 -9.95
N ALA A 289 -23.35 21.42 -10.13
CA ALA A 289 -24.11 22.06 -11.20
C ALA A 289 -24.17 23.59 -11.02
N GLN A 290 -24.28 24.05 -9.76
CA GLN A 290 -24.28 25.47 -9.41
C GLN A 290 -22.96 26.17 -9.73
N VAL A 291 -21.82 25.47 -9.59
CA VAL A 291 -20.49 25.96 -9.95
C VAL A 291 -20.28 25.92 -11.45
N ALA A 292 -20.62 24.81 -12.12
CA ALA A 292 -20.34 24.57 -13.53
C ALA A 292 -21.22 25.39 -14.46
N GLY A 293 -22.49 25.62 -14.12
CA GLY A 293 -23.45 26.30 -14.98
C GLY A 293 -23.01 27.70 -15.44
N PRO A 294 -22.68 28.63 -14.51
CA PRO A 294 -22.21 29.97 -14.87
C PRO A 294 -20.87 29.98 -15.64
N GLN A 295 -20.11 28.92 -15.52
CA GLN A 295 -18.82 28.75 -16.21
C GLN A 295 -18.96 28.09 -17.59
N HIS A 296 -20.18 27.71 -18.00
CA HIS A 296 -20.46 26.97 -19.22
C HIS A 296 -19.72 25.62 -19.34
N LEU A 297 -19.50 24.96 -18.22
CA LEU A 297 -18.81 23.69 -18.14
C LEU A 297 -19.77 22.51 -18.18
N THR A 298 -19.40 21.48 -18.91
CA THR A 298 -20.15 20.22 -18.98
C THR A 298 -19.57 19.21 -18.00
N LEU A 299 -20.44 18.64 -17.16
CA LEU A 299 -20.06 17.62 -16.18
C LEU A 299 -20.42 16.23 -16.70
N GLN A 300 -19.44 15.34 -16.79
CA GLN A 300 -19.63 13.95 -17.18
C GLN A 300 -19.12 13.02 -16.06
N GLY A 301 -20.03 12.29 -15.42
CA GLY A 301 -19.70 11.32 -14.38
C GLY A 301 -19.31 9.98 -14.99
N LEU A 302 -18.15 9.45 -14.60
CA LEU A 302 -17.71 8.08 -14.81
C LEU A 302 -17.48 7.39 -13.46
N PRO A 303 -17.43 6.04 -13.39
CA PRO A 303 -17.08 5.35 -12.17
C PRO A 303 -15.74 5.85 -11.60
N GLY A 304 -15.77 6.44 -10.40
CA GLY A 304 -14.60 7.00 -9.73
C GLY A 304 -14.08 8.34 -10.27
N TRP A 305 -14.65 8.90 -11.36
CA TRP A 305 -14.19 10.14 -12.00
C TRP A 305 -15.32 11.10 -12.32
N LEU A 306 -15.02 12.39 -12.22
CA LEU A 306 -15.82 13.49 -12.72
C LEU A 306 -14.97 14.21 -13.79
N ILE A 307 -15.38 14.11 -15.04
CA ILE A 307 -14.75 14.82 -16.15
C ILE A 307 -15.50 16.13 -16.34
N VAL A 308 -14.72 17.22 -16.44
CA VAL A 308 -15.25 18.58 -16.63
C VAL A 308 -14.58 19.19 -17.87
N ARG A 309 -15.40 19.69 -18.80
CA ARG A 309 -14.97 20.28 -20.07
C ARG A 309 -15.81 21.49 -20.44
#